data_0d04ed9c18b185546562ba2ff66596e1
#
_entry.id   0d04ed9c18b185546562ba2ff66596e1
#
_cell.length_a   1.000
_cell.length_b   1.000
_cell.length_c   1.000
_cell.angle_alpha   90.00
_cell.angle_beta   90.00
_cell.angle_gamma   90.00
#
_symmetry.space_group_name_H-M   'P 1'
#
loop_
_entity.id
_entity.type
_entity.pdbx_description
1 polymer ?
#
loop_
_entity_poly.entity_id
_entity_poly.type
_entity_poly.pdbx_seq_one_letter_code
_entity_poly.pdbx_strand_id
1 'polypeptide(L)'
;MPCLTIVPPMPVAVRRFQPFVEFVRSVGWDTEFANIDWAGPQPSFGRRTVIDQIGAQTENKFVMGFSLGALYSHLGALTARHLILGSISPFFLEDEDESMRWHISYREGNATIPADVLVGGKEDAQMHRRAESLRDFYQQCTYTVVADADHELWHPNYLAAIGEALARLAA
;
A
#
# COMPACT_ATOMS: atom_id res chain seq x y z
N MET A 1 -12.70 -18.35 -1.11
CA MET A 1 -11.63 -17.73 -0.32
C MET A 1 -11.67 -16.23 -0.60
N PRO A 2 -11.43 -15.37 0.38
CA PRO A 2 -11.27 -13.96 0.10
C PRO A 2 -10.04 -13.73 -0.79
N CYS A 3 -10.05 -12.64 -1.58
CA CYS A 3 -8.98 -12.32 -2.51
C CYS A 3 -8.34 -10.97 -2.15
N LEU A 4 -7.01 -10.91 -2.14
CA LEU A 4 -6.22 -9.71 -1.92
C LEU A 4 -5.69 -9.19 -3.25
N THR A 5 -6.07 -7.97 -3.62
CA THR A 5 -5.51 -7.27 -4.78
C THR A 5 -4.21 -6.58 -4.38
N ILE A 6 -3.12 -6.97 -4.99
CA ILE A 6 -1.78 -6.40 -4.73
C ILE A 6 -1.49 -5.31 -5.75
N VAL A 7 -1.16 -4.12 -5.26
CA VAL A 7 -0.69 -3.01 -6.09
C VAL A 7 0.85 -3.00 -6.06
N PRO A 8 1.51 -3.35 -7.17
CA PRO A 8 2.97 -3.39 -7.22
C PRO A 8 3.56 -1.97 -7.21
N PRO A 9 4.75 -1.77 -6.59
CA PRO A 9 5.37 -0.45 -6.50
C PRO A 9 5.93 0.07 -7.83
N MET A 10 6.26 -0.84 -8.74
CA MET A 10 6.85 -0.56 -10.06
C MET A 10 6.57 -1.74 -10.99
N PRO A 11 6.91 -1.69 -12.29
CA PRO A 11 6.83 -2.83 -13.21
C PRO A 11 7.84 -3.92 -12.81
N VAL A 12 7.70 -4.38 -11.58
CA VAL A 12 8.52 -5.47 -11.03
C VAL A 12 7.98 -6.77 -11.60
N ALA A 13 8.87 -7.60 -12.09
CA ALA A 13 8.48 -8.94 -12.50
C ALA A 13 7.70 -9.62 -11.36
N VAL A 14 6.50 -10.10 -11.65
CA VAL A 14 5.60 -10.79 -10.71
C VAL A 14 6.33 -11.88 -9.90
N ARG A 15 7.39 -12.43 -10.47
CA ARG A 15 8.29 -13.40 -9.80
C ARG A 15 8.86 -12.93 -8.47
N ARG A 16 9.10 -11.61 -8.29
CA ARG A 16 9.62 -11.09 -7.02
C ARG A 16 8.59 -11.15 -5.90
N PHE A 17 7.31 -11.19 -6.23
CA PHE A 17 6.22 -11.30 -5.26
C PHE A 17 5.82 -12.76 -5.00
N GLN A 18 6.41 -13.74 -5.68
CA GLN A 18 6.03 -15.14 -5.51
C GLN A 18 6.07 -15.61 -4.05
N PRO A 19 7.10 -15.32 -3.25
CA PRO A 19 7.13 -15.71 -1.84
C PRO A 19 5.99 -15.07 -1.02
N PHE A 20 5.63 -13.82 -1.34
CA PHE A 20 4.51 -13.14 -0.71
C PHE A 20 3.16 -13.75 -1.09
N VAL A 21 2.98 -14.09 -2.37
CA VAL A 21 1.79 -14.80 -2.85
C VAL A 21 1.62 -16.14 -2.14
N GLU A 22 2.70 -16.91 -2.00
CA GLU A 22 2.70 -18.19 -1.29
C GLU A 22 2.35 -18.00 0.19
N PHE A 23 2.90 -16.99 0.84
CA PHE A 23 2.54 -16.65 2.21
C PHE A 23 1.05 -16.31 2.34
N VAL A 24 0.51 -15.42 1.51
CA VAL A 24 -0.91 -15.01 1.54
C VAL A 24 -1.83 -16.22 1.33
N ARG A 25 -1.47 -17.13 0.41
CA ARG A 25 -2.20 -18.39 0.21
C ARG A 25 -2.13 -19.31 1.41
N SER A 26 -0.99 -19.37 2.09
CA SER A 26 -0.82 -20.21 3.29
C SER A 26 -1.71 -19.77 4.45
N VAL A 27 -2.12 -18.50 4.48
CA VAL A 27 -3.05 -17.96 5.49
C VAL A 27 -4.52 -17.94 5.00
N GLY A 28 -4.82 -18.63 3.92
CA GLY A 28 -6.20 -18.88 3.46
C GLY A 28 -6.79 -17.79 2.56
N TRP A 29 -5.96 -16.94 1.95
CA TRP A 29 -6.37 -15.93 0.99
C TRP A 29 -5.90 -16.26 -0.42
N ASP A 30 -6.66 -15.84 -1.42
CA ASP A 30 -6.19 -15.80 -2.81
C ASP A 30 -5.56 -14.44 -3.13
N THR A 31 -4.87 -14.33 -4.27
CA THR A 31 -4.20 -13.10 -4.67
C THR A 31 -4.41 -12.80 -6.14
N GLU A 32 -4.56 -11.52 -6.44
CA GLU A 32 -4.46 -11.00 -7.80
C GLU A 32 -3.56 -9.75 -7.80
N PHE A 33 -2.98 -9.41 -8.94
CA PHE A 33 -2.24 -8.16 -9.10
C PHE A 33 -3.07 -7.14 -9.86
N ALA A 34 -3.03 -5.88 -9.42
CA ALA A 34 -3.53 -4.79 -10.23
C ALA A 34 -2.72 -4.74 -11.54
N ASN A 35 -3.42 -4.81 -12.67
CA ASN A 35 -2.81 -4.73 -13.99
C ASN A 35 -2.59 -3.26 -14.37
N ILE A 36 -1.34 -2.80 -14.26
CA ILE A 36 -0.96 -1.40 -14.47
C ILE A 36 -0.13 -1.31 -15.74
N ASP A 37 -0.57 -0.49 -16.67
CA ASP A 37 0.24 -0.08 -17.83
C ASP A 37 1.23 1.00 -17.39
N TRP A 38 2.48 0.60 -17.18
CA TRP A 38 3.58 1.48 -16.79
C TRP A 38 4.20 2.24 -17.97
N ALA A 39 3.83 1.90 -19.22
CA ALA A 39 4.38 2.51 -20.43
C ALA A 39 3.74 3.85 -20.80
N GLY A 40 2.81 4.33 -19.99
CA GLY A 40 2.09 5.58 -20.21
C GLY A 40 3.02 6.81 -20.30
N PRO A 41 2.57 7.88 -20.94
CA PRO A 41 3.39 9.04 -21.26
C PRO A 41 3.81 9.81 -20.00
N GLN A 42 5.08 10.15 -19.94
CA GLN A 42 5.81 11.09 -19.04
C GLN A 42 5.56 11.00 -17.51
N PRO A 43 6.57 11.15 -16.67
CA PRO A 43 6.49 10.87 -15.22
C PRO A 43 5.41 11.63 -14.45
N SER A 44 5.08 12.85 -14.79
CA SER A 44 4.06 13.64 -14.09
C SER A 44 2.62 13.25 -14.45
N PHE A 45 2.38 12.89 -15.72
CA PHE A 45 1.07 12.41 -16.19
C PHE A 45 0.90 10.91 -16.00
N GLY A 46 1.97 10.14 -16.15
CA GLY A 46 1.94 8.69 -15.98
C GLY A 46 1.46 8.24 -14.62
N ARG A 47 1.70 9.03 -13.59
CA ARG A 47 1.30 8.72 -12.22
C ARG A 47 -0.20 8.88 -11.98
N ARG A 48 -0.81 9.94 -12.52
CA ARG A 48 -2.27 10.07 -12.47
C ARG A 48 -2.93 8.92 -13.22
N THR A 49 -2.39 8.53 -14.36
CA THR A 49 -2.86 7.36 -15.12
C THR A 49 -2.75 6.06 -14.32
N VAL A 50 -1.68 5.87 -13.56
CA VAL A 50 -1.53 4.71 -12.66
C VAL A 50 -2.60 4.72 -11.57
N ILE A 51 -2.83 5.87 -10.93
CA ILE A 51 -3.85 6.04 -9.90
C ILE A 51 -5.25 5.71 -10.45
N ASP A 52 -5.58 6.23 -11.63
CA ASP A 52 -6.87 6.00 -12.28
C ASP A 52 -7.06 4.51 -12.66
N GLN A 53 -6.01 3.83 -13.14
CA GLN A 53 -6.05 2.40 -13.42
C GLN A 53 -6.28 1.56 -12.17
N ILE A 54 -5.70 1.94 -11.03
CA ILE A 54 -5.92 1.28 -9.75
C ILE A 54 -7.38 1.46 -9.30
N GLY A 55 -7.92 2.66 -9.40
CA GLY A 55 -9.30 2.97 -9.06
C GLY A 55 -10.29 2.05 -9.80
N ALA A 56 -10.09 1.85 -11.09
CA ALA A 56 -10.95 1.00 -11.92
C ALA A 56 -10.90 -0.50 -11.54
N GLN A 57 -9.88 -0.96 -10.83
CA GLN A 57 -9.65 -2.37 -10.52
C GLN A 57 -9.89 -2.75 -9.06
N THR A 58 -10.10 -1.77 -8.17
CA THR A 58 -10.09 -1.97 -6.72
C THR A 58 -11.44 -1.76 -6.04
N GLU A 59 -12.50 -1.52 -6.82
CA GLU A 59 -13.84 -1.33 -6.27
C GLU A 59 -14.28 -2.53 -5.42
N ASN A 60 -14.67 -2.24 -4.17
CA ASN A 60 -15.13 -3.23 -3.18
C ASN A 60 -14.16 -4.40 -2.93
N LYS A 61 -12.86 -4.18 -3.13
CA LYS A 61 -11.81 -5.19 -2.93
C LYS A 61 -10.98 -4.91 -1.67
N PHE A 62 -10.34 -5.96 -1.15
CA PHE A 62 -9.25 -5.83 -0.21
C PHE A 62 -7.98 -5.52 -1.01
N VAL A 63 -7.33 -4.43 -0.69
CA VAL A 63 -6.19 -3.91 -1.48
C VAL A 63 -4.97 -3.78 -0.60
N MET A 64 -3.84 -4.26 -1.08
CA MET A 64 -2.56 -4.11 -0.42
C MET A 64 -1.54 -3.44 -1.31
N GLY A 65 -0.78 -2.51 -0.72
CA GLY A 65 0.43 -1.96 -1.31
C GLY A 65 1.57 -1.88 -0.30
N PHE A 66 2.80 -1.91 -0.82
CA PHE A 66 4.02 -1.69 -0.05
C PHE A 66 4.84 -0.59 -0.70
N SER A 67 5.46 0.30 0.09
CA SER A 67 6.27 1.40 -0.40
C SER A 67 5.48 2.29 -1.37
N LEU A 68 5.96 2.48 -2.59
CA LEU A 68 5.27 3.23 -3.64
C LEU A 68 3.92 2.60 -4.02
N GLY A 69 3.80 1.27 -3.94
CA GLY A 69 2.52 0.57 -4.11
C GLY A 69 1.49 0.95 -3.03
N ALA A 70 1.94 1.20 -1.80
CA ALA A 70 1.06 1.70 -0.75
C ALA A 70 0.59 3.13 -1.03
N LEU A 71 1.47 4.01 -1.52
CA LEU A 71 1.09 5.35 -1.95
C LEU A 71 0.06 5.32 -3.09
N TYR A 72 0.28 4.51 -4.10
CA TYR A 72 -0.67 4.34 -5.19
C TYR A 72 -2.01 3.75 -4.74
N SER A 73 -1.98 2.78 -3.81
CA SER A 73 -3.21 2.22 -3.24
C SER A 73 -3.99 3.27 -2.46
N HIS A 74 -3.30 4.08 -1.63
CA HIS A 74 -3.91 5.17 -0.89
C HIS A 74 -4.59 6.21 -1.79
N LEU A 75 -3.96 6.57 -2.90
CA LEU A 75 -4.44 7.61 -3.81
C LEU A 75 -5.44 7.09 -4.85
N GLY A 76 -5.36 5.82 -5.23
CA GLY A 76 -6.14 5.25 -6.33
C GLY A 76 -7.29 4.35 -5.89
N ALA A 77 -7.14 3.59 -4.83
CA ALA A 77 -8.15 2.63 -4.40
C ALA A 77 -9.28 3.28 -3.57
N LEU A 78 -9.89 4.34 -4.10
CA LEU A 78 -10.83 5.21 -3.39
C LEU A 78 -12.20 4.58 -3.07
N THR A 79 -12.49 3.41 -3.62
CA THR A 79 -13.72 2.63 -3.43
C THR A 79 -13.40 1.22 -2.93
N ALA A 80 -12.19 0.98 -2.45
CA ALA A 80 -11.81 -0.29 -1.87
C ALA A 80 -12.64 -0.62 -0.62
N ARG A 81 -12.77 -1.90 -0.35
CA ARG A 81 -13.42 -2.39 0.87
C ARG A 81 -12.52 -2.20 2.10
N HIS A 82 -11.22 -2.37 1.92
CA HIS A 82 -10.21 -2.21 2.96
C HIS A 82 -8.82 -2.03 2.34
N LEU A 83 -7.95 -1.27 3.00
CA LEU A 83 -6.57 -1.04 2.58
C LEU A 83 -5.58 -1.65 3.58
N ILE A 84 -4.52 -2.28 3.08
CA ILE A 84 -3.32 -2.66 3.86
C ILE A 84 -2.15 -1.89 3.26
N LEU A 85 -1.62 -0.91 3.99
CA LEU A 85 -0.61 0.03 3.54
C LEU A 85 0.69 -0.18 4.31
N GLY A 86 1.65 -0.86 3.69
CA GLY A 86 2.94 -1.16 4.30
C GLY A 86 4.03 -0.19 3.88
N SER A 87 4.78 0.38 4.83
CA SER A 87 5.95 1.25 4.61
C SER A 87 5.72 2.27 3.50
N ILE A 88 4.65 3.04 3.63
CA ILE A 88 4.20 3.95 2.57
C ILE A 88 5.31 4.91 2.16
N SER A 89 5.53 5.04 0.86
CA SER A 89 6.54 5.95 0.30
C SER A 89 6.35 7.38 0.82
N PRO A 90 7.43 8.09 1.20
CA PRO A 90 7.38 9.44 1.77
C PRO A 90 7.05 10.54 0.76
N PHE A 91 6.82 10.23 -0.50
CA PHE A 91 6.63 11.22 -1.56
C PHE A 91 5.23 11.85 -1.57
N PHE A 92 4.91 12.58 -0.53
CA PHE A 92 3.75 13.47 -0.46
C PHE A 92 4.17 14.94 -0.71
N LEU A 93 3.21 15.77 -1.11
CA LEU A 93 3.44 17.22 -1.35
C LEU A 93 3.93 17.99 -0.14
N GLU A 94 3.60 17.52 1.05
CA GLU A 94 3.99 18.14 2.31
C GLU A 94 5.47 17.94 2.64
N ASP A 95 6.18 17.10 1.88
CA ASP A 95 7.61 16.97 1.98
C ASP A 95 8.29 18.09 1.21
N GLU A 96 9.18 18.82 1.88
CA GLU A 96 9.98 19.90 1.30
C GLU A 96 11.03 19.40 0.29
N ASP A 97 11.08 18.10 0.03
CA ASP A 97 11.99 17.51 -0.94
C ASP A 97 11.54 17.86 -2.36
N GLU A 98 12.08 18.96 -2.88
CA GLU A 98 11.79 19.47 -4.23
C GLU A 98 12.11 18.47 -5.36
N SER A 99 12.86 17.41 -5.08
CA SER A 99 13.31 16.47 -6.11
C SER A 99 12.16 15.63 -6.70
N MET A 100 11.03 15.55 -6.01
CA MET A 100 9.86 14.76 -6.41
C MET A 100 8.58 15.60 -6.36
N ARG A 101 8.49 16.61 -7.18
CA ARG A 101 7.29 17.46 -7.36
C ARG A 101 6.10 16.66 -7.89
N TRP A 102 5.55 15.84 -7.04
CA TRP A 102 4.28 15.20 -7.30
C TRP A 102 3.18 16.12 -6.76
N HIS A 103 2.48 16.78 -7.58
CA HIS A 103 1.33 17.61 -7.22
C HIS A 103 0.13 16.76 -6.74
N ILE A 104 0.38 15.85 -5.80
CA ILE A 104 -0.62 14.92 -5.26
C ILE A 104 -0.50 14.94 -3.75
N SER A 105 -1.54 15.45 -3.07
CA SER A 105 -1.62 15.43 -1.62
C SER A 105 -2.13 14.08 -1.10
N TYR A 106 -1.62 13.61 0.05
CA TYR A 106 -2.19 12.44 0.74
C TYR A 106 -3.68 12.63 1.08
N ARG A 107 -4.15 13.87 1.17
CA ARG A 107 -5.57 14.19 1.39
C ARG A 107 -6.48 13.85 0.22
N GLU A 108 -5.93 13.50 -0.93
CA GLU A 108 -6.69 12.99 -2.08
C GLU A 108 -7.18 11.56 -1.88
N GLY A 109 -6.72 10.84 -0.85
CA GLY A 109 -7.24 9.54 -0.46
C GLY A 109 -8.68 9.61 0.10
N ASN A 110 -9.28 8.47 0.33
CA ASN A 110 -10.61 8.38 0.95
C ASN A 110 -10.52 7.94 2.42
N ALA A 111 -10.68 8.88 3.33
CA ALA A 111 -10.55 8.69 4.77
C ALA A 111 -11.60 7.73 5.38
N THR A 112 -12.69 7.44 4.66
CA THR A 112 -13.77 6.56 5.16
C THR A 112 -13.50 5.08 4.95
N ILE A 113 -12.51 4.73 4.12
CA ILE A 113 -12.11 3.34 3.90
C ILE A 113 -11.34 2.85 5.14
N PRO A 114 -11.72 1.70 5.72
CA PRO A 114 -10.92 1.11 6.80
C PRO A 114 -9.52 0.76 6.31
N ALA A 115 -8.49 1.02 7.14
CA ALA A 115 -7.11 0.77 6.75
C ALA A 115 -6.27 0.15 7.87
N ASP A 116 -5.40 -0.77 7.49
CA ASP A 116 -4.23 -1.20 8.27
C ASP A 116 -3.01 -0.44 7.74
N VAL A 117 -2.37 0.34 8.59
CA VAL A 117 -1.14 1.09 8.28
C VAL A 117 0.02 0.47 9.04
N LEU A 118 1.02 -0.03 8.30
CA LEU A 118 2.18 -0.69 8.87
C LEU A 118 3.46 0.09 8.51
N VAL A 119 4.37 0.22 9.46
CA VAL A 119 5.70 0.81 9.25
C VAL A 119 6.75 -0.02 9.97
N GLY A 120 7.91 -0.24 9.35
CA GLY A 120 9.01 -0.94 9.99
C GLY A 120 9.61 -0.13 11.14
N GLY A 121 9.87 -0.77 12.28
CA GLY A 121 10.40 -0.10 13.47
C GLY A 121 11.81 0.47 13.31
N LYS A 122 12.56 -0.01 12.29
CA LYS A 122 13.91 0.47 11.94
C LYS A 122 13.93 1.44 10.76
N GLU A 123 12.77 1.77 10.20
CA GLU A 123 12.69 2.79 9.15
C GLU A 123 13.02 4.17 9.70
N ASP A 124 13.34 5.10 8.80
CA ASP A 124 13.70 6.44 9.20
C ASP A 124 12.50 7.26 9.75
N ALA A 125 12.82 8.40 10.35
CA ALA A 125 11.81 9.24 10.97
C ALA A 125 10.79 9.82 9.98
N GLN A 126 11.14 9.94 8.69
CA GLN A 126 10.23 10.43 7.66
C GLN A 126 9.16 9.38 7.35
N MET A 127 9.55 8.11 7.24
CA MET A 127 8.60 7.00 7.05
C MET A 127 7.62 6.89 8.22
N HIS A 128 8.12 7.01 9.45
CA HIS A 128 7.26 7.02 10.64
C HIS A 128 6.25 8.18 10.62
N ARG A 129 6.71 9.41 10.34
CA ARG A 129 5.80 10.57 10.24
C ARG A 129 4.71 10.37 9.17
N ARG A 130 5.04 9.72 8.05
CA ARG A 130 4.06 9.42 7.00
C ARG A 130 3.03 8.40 7.45
N ALA A 131 3.47 7.33 8.08
CA ALA A 131 2.57 6.33 8.62
C ALA A 131 1.66 6.91 9.71
N GLU A 132 2.19 7.78 10.58
CA GLU A 132 1.41 8.51 11.59
C GLU A 132 0.39 9.45 10.95
N SER A 133 0.76 10.18 9.90
CA SER A 133 -0.16 11.05 9.16
C SER A 133 -1.32 10.26 8.56
N LEU A 134 -1.08 9.05 8.07
CA LEU A 134 -2.15 8.18 7.57
C LEU A 134 -3.01 7.60 8.69
N ARG A 135 -2.42 7.24 9.83
CA ARG A 135 -3.18 6.85 11.02
C ARG A 135 -4.20 7.92 11.39
N ASP A 136 -3.79 9.19 11.36
CA ASP A 136 -4.62 10.33 11.73
C ASP A 136 -5.62 10.71 10.60
N PHE A 137 -5.34 10.31 9.37
CA PHE A 137 -6.19 10.55 8.21
C PHE A 137 -7.38 9.59 8.15
N TYR A 138 -7.17 8.28 8.36
CA TYR A 138 -8.21 7.28 8.25
C TYR A 138 -9.11 7.24 9.48
N GLN A 139 -10.43 7.30 9.29
CA GLN A 139 -11.42 7.25 10.38
C GLN A 139 -11.42 5.91 11.13
N GLN A 140 -11.09 4.82 10.43
CA GLN A 140 -10.94 3.48 10.99
C GLN A 140 -9.56 2.96 10.59
N CYS A 141 -8.61 3.10 11.50
CA CYS A 141 -7.20 2.74 11.24
C CYS A 141 -6.67 1.80 12.32
N THR A 142 -6.11 0.67 11.89
CA THR A 142 -5.20 -0.12 12.70
C THR A 142 -3.77 0.28 12.36
N TYR A 143 -3.05 0.84 13.33
CA TYR A 143 -1.67 1.28 13.12
C TYR A 143 -0.70 0.31 13.81
N THR A 144 0.29 -0.17 13.07
CA THR A 144 1.27 -1.14 13.57
C THR A 144 2.70 -0.71 13.23
N VAL A 145 3.52 -0.56 14.27
CA VAL A 145 4.98 -0.48 14.12
C VAL A 145 5.53 -1.90 14.16
N VAL A 146 6.08 -2.36 13.05
CA VAL A 146 6.58 -3.73 12.89
C VAL A 146 7.97 -3.84 13.52
N ALA A 147 8.06 -4.52 14.66
CA ALA A 147 9.31 -4.63 15.41
C ALA A 147 10.45 -5.21 14.56
N ASP A 148 11.64 -4.64 14.72
CA ASP A 148 12.89 -5.07 14.07
C ASP A 148 12.91 -5.03 12.53
N ALA A 149 11.81 -4.69 11.87
CA ALA A 149 11.74 -4.56 10.43
C ALA A 149 12.25 -3.19 9.96
N ASP A 150 12.88 -3.18 8.81
CA ASP A 150 13.18 -2.00 8.00
C ASP A 150 12.28 -1.96 6.76
N HIS A 151 12.70 -1.33 5.69
CA HIS A 151 11.94 -1.21 4.44
C HIS A 151 11.95 -2.52 3.61
N GLU A 152 11.57 -3.65 4.24
CA GLU A 152 11.60 -4.96 3.62
C GLU A 152 10.30 -5.74 3.83
N LEU A 153 9.49 -5.87 2.78
CA LEU A 153 8.22 -6.62 2.79
C LEU A 153 8.40 -8.08 3.23
N TRP A 154 9.55 -8.70 2.88
CA TRP A 154 9.83 -10.12 3.15
C TRP A 154 10.32 -10.37 4.58
N HIS A 155 10.51 -9.33 5.37
CA HIS A 155 10.90 -9.49 6.78
C HIS A 155 9.85 -10.33 7.53
N PRO A 156 10.25 -11.36 8.31
CA PRO A 156 9.30 -12.26 8.98
C PRO A 156 8.25 -11.56 9.83
N ASN A 157 8.65 -10.49 10.53
CA ASN A 157 7.72 -9.71 11.36
C ASN A 157 6.74 -8.89 10.50
N TYR A 158 7.14 -8.46 9.30
CA TYR A 158 6.23 -7.82 8.36
C TYR A 158 5.19 -8.80 7.85
N LEU A 159 5.61 -9.98 7.43
CA LEU A 159 4.69 -11.04 7.01
C LEU A 159 3.73 -11.44 8.14
N ALA A 160 4.22 -11.56 9.38
CA ALA A 160 3.39 -11.84 10.53
C ALA A 160 2.31 -10.76 10.75
N ALA A 161 2.69 -9.47 10.74
CA ALA A 161 1.76 -8.36 10.89
C ALA A 161 0.69 -8.31 9.78
N ILE A 162 1.08 -8.60 8.54
CA ILE A 162 0.13 -8.73 7.42
C ILE A 162 -0.79 -9.93 7.63
N GLY A 163 -0.25 -11.07 8.07
CA GLY A 163 -1.04 -12.27 8.40
C GLY A 163 -2.11 -11.99 9.46
N GLU A 164 -1.77 -11.24 10.50
CA GLU A 164 -2.73 -10.81 11.53
C GLU A 164 -3.82 -9.90 10.95
N ALA A 165 -3.47 -8.96 10.07
CA ALA A 165 -4.44 -8.13 9.37
C ALA A 165 -5.39 -8.98 8.52
N LEU A 166 -4.87 -9.90 7.72
CA LEU A 166 -5.66 -10.80 6.88
C LEU A 166 -6.58 -11.71 7.72
N ALA A 167 -6.10 -12.21 8.87
CA ALA A 167 -6.90 -13.03 9.77
C ALA A 167 -8.10 -12.25 10.36
N ARG A 168 -7.90 -10.98 10.74
CA ARG A 168 -9.00 -10.10 11.20
C ARG A 168 -10.04 -9.84 10.10
N LEU A 169 -9.59 -9.70 8.86
CA LEU A 169 -10.46 -9.40 7.72
C LEU A 169 -11.23 -10.62 7.21
N ALA A 170 -10.80 -11.84 7.55
CA ALA A 170 -11.47 -13.08 7.20
C ALA A 170 -12.56 -13.49 8.21
N ALA A 171 -12.56 -12.89 9.41
CA ALA A 171 -13.50 -13.17 10.48
C ALA A 171 -14.84 -12.47 10.27
#